data_d610b3f4dae3f8b3638b640be20614f2
#
_entry.id   d610b3f4dae3f8b3638b640be20614f2
#
_cell.length_a   1.000
_cell.length_b   1.000
_cell.length_c   1.000
_cell.angle_alpha   90.00
_cell.angle_beta   90.00
_cell.angle_gamma   90.00
#
_symmetry.space_group_name_H-M   'P 1'
#
loop_
_entity.id
_entity.type
_entity.pdbx_description
1 polymer ?
#
loop_
_entity_poly.entity_id
_entity_poly.type
_entity_poly.pdbx_seq_one_letter_code
_entity_poly.pdbx_strand_id
1 'polypeptide(L)'
;ERFDSTIGANTVLMPFGGKYQNTPTQAMAAKLPVLHGNTKTTSIMGWGYDPYLSSVSPYHGAMSAVVESIAKVIAIGGTYEKCWLTFQEYFERTQNDPERWGKPMSALLGAYKAQIELGCGSIGGKDSMSGTFEEIDVPPTLVSFAVSVTDADKVVSQEFKKAGSKVILIKPEYDDNKLVNFDSLKAVFEKVEKLIAEGKVLSCWAVSYGGVSEAVAKMAFGNKIGFKFTDKLTAEELYRACYGAFVIELAEGVDTDERVIGETTESYEIKSDNYTISLDKLQTLWEGKLEPVYPVHVKEPAEKPEKYSYKADKRVAPAIKVAKPKVLIPVFPGTNCEYDTARAFEKAGAEADIFVVRNLTEQAIKESVDAMEKKIKESQIVMLPGGFSGGDEPDGSGKFIVSFLRNPRLTDAIHDLLKNRDGLMLGICNGFQALIK
;
A
#
# COMPACT_ATOMS: atom_id res chain seq x y z
N GLU A 1 7.49 6.92 -4.56
CA GLU A 1 7.25 7.31 -3.23
C GLU A 1 6.80 6.16 -2.37
N ARG A 2 7.59 5.83 -1.37
CA ARG A 2 7.40 4.59 -0.61
C ARG A 2 7.80 4.76 0.84
N PHE A 3 7.90 5.98 1.28
CA PHE A 3 8.42 6.25 2.62
C PHE A 3 7.55 5.62 3.69
N ASP A 4 6.24 5.58 3.43
CA ASP A 4 5.28 5.13 4.44
C ASP A 4 4.93 3.65 4.33
N SER A 5 5.41 2.95 3.30
CA SER A 5 5.02 1.55 3.04
C SER A 5 5.46 0.56 4.11
N THR A 6 6.46 0.90 4.93
CA THR A 6 6.98 0.03 5.98
C THR A 6 6.75 0.54 7.39
N ILE A 7 6.03 1.64 7.55
CA ILE A 7 5.74 2.21 8.87
C ILE A 7 4.99 1.21 9.74
N GLY A 8 5.44 1.07 10.99
CA GLY A 8 4.89 0.14 11.95
C GLY A 8 5.21 -1.33 11.71
N ALA A 9 5.96 -1.66 10.66
CA ALA A 9 6.34 -3.03 10.27
C ALA A 9 5.14 -3.96 10.05
N ASN A 10 4.01 -3.44 9.63
CA ASN A 10 2.80 -4.21 9.34
C ASN A 10 2.62 -4.55 7.85
N THR A 11 3.40 -3.93 6.96
CA THR A 11 3.36 -4.18 5.52
C THR A 11 3.78 -5.63 5.21
N VAL A 12 2.93 -6.37 4.50
CA VAL A 12 3.19 -7.73 4.04
C VAL A 12 3.67 -7.73 2.59
N LEU A 13 3.02 -6.94 1.73
CA LEU A 13 3.47 -6.71 0.35
C LEU A 13 3.97 -5.27 0.19
N MET A 14 5.20 -5.13 -0.29
CA MET A 14 5.74 -3.84 -0.69
C MET A 14 5.05 -3.34 -1.96
N PRO A 15 4.99 -2.02 -2.22
CA PRO A 15 4.39 -1.47 -3.45
C PRO A 15 4.99 -2.03 -4.74
N PHE A 16 6.24 -2.49 -4.67
CA PHE A 16 6.93 -3.20 -5.74
C PHE A 16 7.63 -4.42 -5.16
N GLY A 17 7.36 -5.58 -5.73
CA GLY A 17 7.89 -6.87 -5.31
C GLY A 17 9.18 -7.28 -5.99
N GLY A 18 9.77 -8.36 -5.47
CA GLY A 18 11.00 -8.97 -5.96
C GLY A 18 12.28 -8.38 -5.37
N LYS A 19 13.39 -9.04 -5.65
CA LYS A 19 14.73 -8.64 -5.18
C LYS A 19 15.10 -7.21 -5.62
N TYR A 20 14.67 -6.83 -6.82
CA TYR A 20 14.95 -5.51 -7.40
C TYR A 20 13.81 -4.51 -7.18
N GLN A 21 12.71 -4.91 -6.53
CA GLN A 21 11.54 -4.08 -6.27
C GLN A 21 10.98 -3.39 -7.53
N ASN A 22 10.82 -4.16 -8.60
CA ASN A 22 10.39 -3.64 -9.91
C ASN A 22 9.05 -4.22 -10.39
N THR A 23 8.53 -5.31 -9.81
CA THR A 23 7.19 -5.81 -10.14
C THR A 23 6.14 -5.04 -9.35
N PRO A 24 5.23 -4.29 -10.00
CA PRO A 24 4.15 -3.60 -9.30
C PRO A 24 3.27 -4.59 -8.55
N THR A 25 2.96 -4.30 -7.30
CA THR A 25 2.02 -5.09 -6.52
C THR A 25 0.60 -4.69 -6.89
N GLN A 26 -0.25 -5.66 -7.20
CA GLN A 26 -1.61 -5.40 -7.68
C GLN A 26 -2.60 -5.07 -6.56
N ALA A 27 -2.29 -5.45 -5.32
CA ALA A 27 -3.15 -5.21 -4.19
C ALA A 27 -2.32 -4.96 -2.92
N MET A 28 -2.82 -4.14 -2.02
CA MET A 28 -2.22 -3.89 -0.71
C MET A 28 -2.43 -5.10 0.21
N ALA A 29 -1.41 -5.46 0.97
CA ALA A 29 -1.51 -6.41 2.08
C ALA A 29 -0.75 -5.89 3.29
N ALA A 30 -1.46 -5.69 4.40
CA ALA A 30 -0.89 -5.20 5.65
C ALA A 30 -1.55 -5.88 6.85
N LYS A 31 -0.75 -6.29 7.83
CA LYS A 31 -1.27 -6.84 9.09
C LYS A 31 -2.08 -5.78 9.82
N LEU A 32 -3.18 -6.20 10.45
CA LEU A 32 -3.97 -5.28 11.26
C LEU A 32 -3.13 -4.70 12.39
N PRO A 33 -3.19 -3.38 12.62
CA PRO A 33 -2.51 -2.77 13.76
C PRO A 33 -3.19 -3.23 15.05
N VAL A 34 -2.38 -3.67 16.01
CA VAL A 34 -2.83 -4.02 17.35
C VAL A 34 -2.04 -3.20 18.37
N LEU A 35 -2.68 -2.78 19.45
CA LEU A 35 -2.04 -1.98 20.49
C LEU A 35 -0.88 -2.73 21.15
N HIS A 36 -1.07 -4.02 21.43
CA HIS A 36 -0.05 -4.85 22.05
C HIS A 36 0.11 -6.17 21.29
N GLY A 37 1.35 -6.67 21.22
CA GLY A 37 1.67 -7.94 20.57
C GLY A 37 1.75 -7.84 19.04
N ASN A 38 1.50 -8.97 18.37
CA ASN A 38 1.52 -9.11 16.92
C ASN A 38 0.32 -9.96 16.47
N THR A 39 -0.14 -9.73 15.24
CA THR A 39 -1.17 -10.55 14.59
C THR A 39 -0.67 -11.03 13.23
N LYS A 40 -1.21 -12.15 12.76
CA LYS A 40 -1.07 -12.62 11.38
C LYS A 40 -2.25 -12.16 10.53
N THR A 41 -3.32 -11.69 11.13
CA THR A 41 -4.49 -11.20 10.41
C THR A 41 -4.10 -10.00 9.55
N THR A 42 -4.34 -10.13 8.27
CA THR A 42 -3.89 -9.19 7.24
C THR A 42 -5.10 -8.66 6.49
N SER A 43 -5.24 -7.34 6.47
CA SER A 43 -6.16 -6.67 5.56
C SER A 43 -5.53 -6.64 4.17
N ILE A 44 -6.34 -6.96 3.17
CA ILE A 44 -5.96 -6.91 1.76
C ILE A 44 -6.97 -6.06 1.00
N MET A 45 -6.48 -5.28 0.03
CA MET A 45 -7.32 -4.40 -0.78
C MET A 45 -6.80 -4.31 -2.20
N GLY A 46 -7.65 -4.69 -3.16
CA GLY A 46 -7.44 -4.51 -4.59
C GLY A 46 -8.29 -3.37 -5.14
N TRP A 47 -7.94 -2.85 -6.30
CA TRP A 47 -8.72 -1.86 -7.02
C TRP A 47 -8.84 -2.22 -8.50
N GLY A 48 -9.91 -1.75 -9.15
CA GLY A 48 -10.15 -1.95 -10.57
C GLY A 48 -10.70 -0.70 -11.22
N TYR A 49 -10.21 -0.38 -12.42
CA TYR A 49 -10.68 0.70 -13.28
C TYR A 49 -9.99 0.66 -14.64
N ASP A 50 -10.79 0.77 -15.70
CA ASP A 50 -10.31 0.94 -17.07
C ASP A 50 -10.94 2.20 -17.69
N PRO A 51 -10.18 3.30 -17.84
CA PRO A 51 -10.68 4.54 -18.39
C PRO A 51 -11.13 4.43 -19.85
N TYR A 52 -10.49 3.57 -20.62
CA TYR A 52 -10.80 3.40 -22.04
C TYR A 52 -12.12 2.64 -22.22
N LEU A 53 -12.29 1.53 -21.51
CA LEU A 53 -13.54 0.76 -21.54
C LEU A 53 -14.69 1.59 -20.97
N SER A 54 -14.46 2.33 -19.88
CA SER A 54 -15.45 3.22 -19.26
C SER A 54 -15.89 4.33 -20.18
N SER A 55 -14.98 4.87 -21.02
CA SER A 55 -15.31 5.90 -22.02
C SER A 55 -16.18 5.36 -23.16
N VAL A 56 -16.00 4.09 -23.52
CA VAL A 56 -16.82 3.44 -24.56
C VAL A 56 -18.16 3.00 -23.97
N SER A 57 -18.16 2.42 -22.79
CA SER A 57 -19.35 1.93 -22.10
C SER A 57 -19.17 1.98 -20.59
N PRO A 58 -19.75 2.97 -19.89
CA PRO A 58 -19.67 3.05 -18.42
C PRO A 58 -20.19 1.78 -17.74
N TYR A 59 -21.18 1.09 -18.32
CA TYR A 59 -21.72 -0.17 -17.82
C TYR A 59 -20.65 -1.29 -17.81
N HIS A 60 -19.97 -1.50 -18.96
CA HIS A 60 -18.92 -2.52 -19.06
C HIS A 60 -17.71 -2.14 -18.21
N GLY A 61 -17.35 -0.85 -18.21
CA GLY A 61 -16.23 -0.34 -17.40
C GLY A 61 -16.42 -0.60 -15.91
N ALA A 62 -17.58 -0.25 -15.37
CA ALA A 62 -17.87 -0.44 -13.95
C ALA A 62 -18.01 -1.92 -13.57
N MET A 63 -18.64 -2.75 -14.42
CA MET A 63 -18.69 -4.20 -14.20
C MET A 63 -17.29 -4.80 -14.16
N SER A 64 -16.44 -4.45 -15.13
CA SER A 64 -15.06 -4.91 -15.19
C SER A 64 -14.22 -4.41 -14.03
N ALA A 65 -14.46 -3.19 -13.54
CA ALA A 65 -13.79 -2.64 -12.37
C ALA A 65 -14.06 -3.48 -11.10
N VAL A 66 -15.31 -3.92 -10.90
CA VAL A 66 -15.66 -4.82 -9.79
C VAL A 66 -14.95 -6.16 -9.94
N VAL A 67 -14.99 -6.78 -11.12
CA VAL A 67 -14.33 -8.06 -11.38
C VAL A 67 -12.81 -7.94 -11.17
N GLU A 68 -12.19 -6.88 -11.67
CA GLU A 68 -10.75 -6.64 -11.54
C GLU A 68 -10.31 -6.47 -10.09
N SER A 69 -11.04 -5.67 -9.31
CA SER A 69 -10.70 -5.42 -7.91
C SER A 69 -10.74 -6.70 -7.07
N ILE A 70 -11.75 -7.56 -7.30
CA ILE A 70 -11.88 -8.86 -6.63
C ILE A 70 -10.79 -9.84 -7.11
N ALA A 71 -10.54 -9.89 -8.43
CA ALA A 71 -9.49 -10.76 -8.98
C ALA A 71 -8.11 -10.43 -8.40
N LYS A 72 -7.78 -9.15 -8.19
CA LYS A 72 -6.54 -8.72 -7.54
C LYS A 72 -6.45 -9.15 -6.08
N VAL A 73 -7.56 -9.14 -5.35
CA VAL A 73 -7.63 -9.67 -3.98
C VAL A 73 -7.37 -11.17 -3.97
N ILE A 74 -7.96 -11.93 -4.90
CA ILE A 74 -7.75 -13.37 -5.03
C ILE A 74 -6.30 -13.68 -5.40
N ALA A 75 -5.72 -12.93 -6.35
CA ALA A 75 -4.33 -13.14 -6.79
C ALA A 75 -3.29 -13.06 -5.66
N ILE A 76 -3.60 -12.37 -4.58
CA ILE A 76 -2.72 -12.24 -3.40
C ILE A 76 -3.13 -13.12 -2.21
N GLY A 77 -4.10 -14.03 -2.38
CA GLY A 77 -4.50 -15.00 -1.34
C GLY A 77 -5.74 -14.63 -0.55
N GLY A 78 -6.60 -13.75 -1.07
CA GLY A 78 -7.95 -13.51 -0.56
C GLY A 78 -8.98 -14.44 -1.16
N THR A 79 -10.24 -14.29 -0.74
CA THR A 79 -11.39 -15.04 -1.26
C THR A 79 -12.51 -14.08 -1.65
N TYR A 80 -13.22 -14.37 -2.75
CA TYR A 80 -14.28 -13.47 -3.23
C TYR A 80 -15.49 -13.47 -2.30
N GLU A 81 -15.85 -14.59 -1.69
CA GLU A 81 -16.97 -14.70 -0.74
C GLU A 81 -16.82 -13.83 0.50
N LYS A 82 -15.59 -13.40 0.82
CA LYS A 82 -15.27 -12.52 1.94
C LYS A 82 -14.78 -11.16 1.48
N CYS A 83 -15.23 -10.71 0.33
CA CYS A 83 -14.97 -9.36 -0.17
C CYS A 83 -16.13 -8.42 0.13
N TRP A 84 -15.77 -7.22 0.55
CA TRP A 84 -16.66 -6.07 0.61
C TRP A 84 -16.15 -5.01 -0.35
N LEU A 85 -17.08 -4.31 -0.98
CA LEU A 85 -16.74 -3.32 -2.00
C LEU A 85 -16.95 -1.90 -1.47
N THR A 86 -16.19 -0.98 -2.00
CA THR A 86 -16.46 0.46 -1.88
C THR A 86 -16.14 1.11 -3.21
N PHE A 87 -16.97 2.09 -3.64
CA PHE A 87 -16.83 2.71 -4.93
C PHE A 87 -16.41 4.17 -4.79
N GLN A 88 -15.49 4.59 -5.64
CA GLN A 88 -15.15 5.98 -5.82
C GLN A 88 -15.59 6.39 -7.22
N GLU A 89 -16.55 7.30 -7.29
CA GLU A 89 -17.10 7.77 -8.55
C GLU A 89 -16.69 9.22 -8.82
N TYR A 90 -16.36 9.51 -10.08
CA TYR A 90 -16.01 10.84 -10.54
C TYR A 90 -16.45 11.03 -11.99
N PHE A 91 -17.42 11.90 -12.20
CA PHE A 91 -18.02 12.16 -13.49
C PHE A 91 -17.94 13.64 -13.84
N GLU A 92 -18.11 13.95 -15.11
CA GLU A 92 -18.25 15.31 -15.62
C GLU A 92 -19.43 16.04 -14.96
N ARG A 93 -19.46 17.37 -15.05
CA ARG A 93 -20.60 18.15 -14.57
C ARG A 93 -21.84 17.80 -15.36
N THR A 94 -22.83 17.24 -14.70
CA THR A 94 -24.07 16.74 -15.32
C THR A 94 -25.07 17.84 -15.69
N GLN A 95 -25.12 18.93 -14.89
CA GLN A 95 -26.06 20.03 -15.08
C GLN A 95 -27.50 19.53 -15.33
N ASN A 96 -28.19 20.02 -16.37
CA ASN A 96 -29.52 19.57 -16.79
C ASN A 96 -29.46 18.69 -18.05
N ASP A 97 -28.31 18.04 -18.30
CA ASP A 97 -28.13 17.20 -19.48
C ASP A 97 -28.41 15.72 -19.15
N PRO A 98 -29.50 15.13 -19.73
CA PRO A 98 -29.86 13.74 -19.47
C PRO A 98 -28.81 12.73 -19.93
N GLU A 99 -28.05 13.02 -20.99
CA GLU A 99 -26.97 12.13 -21.47
C GLU A 99 -25.81 12.06 -20.45
N ARG A 100 -25.47 13.21 -19.88
CA ARG A 100 -24.44 13.29 -18.83
C ARG A 100 -24.90 12.55 -17.56
N TRP A 101 -26.15 12.62 -17.19
CA TRP A 101 -26.74 11.84 -16.09
C TRP A 101 -26.85 10.35 -16.41
N GLY A 102 -26.94 9.97 -17.66
CA GLY A 102 -26.99 8.60 -18.12
C GLY A 102 -25.67 7.84 -17.83
N LYS A 103 -24.51 8.53 -17.81
CA LYS A 103 -23.19 7.91 -17.59
C LYS A 103 -23.05 7.33 -16.18
N PRO A 104 -23.24 8.10 -15.09
CA PRO A 104 -23.19 7.54 -13.73
C PRO A 104 -24.25 6.45 -13.52
N MET A 105 -25.48 6.64 -14.04
CA MET A 105 -26.51 5.61 -13.94
C MET A 105 -26.11 4.31 -14.63
N SER A 106 -25.52 4.40 -15.82
CA SER A 106 -25.00 3.24 -16.56
C SER A 106 -23.88 2.52 -15.80
N ALA A 107 -22.95 3.26 -15.22
CA ALA A 107 -21.87 2.72 -14.40
C ALA A 107 -22.42 1.99 -13.15
N LEU A 108 -23.36 2.62 -12.43
CA LEU A 108 -24.00 2.01 -11.27
C LEU A 108 -24.71 0.70 -11.61
N LEU A 109 -25.41 0.63 -12.75
CA LEU A 109 -26.07 -0.59 -13.20
C LEU A 109 -25.06 -1.72 -13.49
N GLY A 110 -23.91 -1.40 -14.10
CA GLY A 110 -22.85 -2.36 -14.33
C GLY A 110 -22.24 -2.90 -13.03
N ALA A 111 -21.93 -2.01 -12.09
CA ALA A 111 -21.43 -2.39 -10.78
C ALA A 111 -22.48 -3.17 -9.96
N TYR A 112 -23.74 -2.78 -10.03
CA TYR A 112 -24.84 -3.49 -9.38
C TYR A 112 -24.99 -4.92 -9.90
N LYS A 113 -24.95 -5.08 -11.23
CA LYS A 113 -25.00 -6.43 -11.84
C LYS A 113 -23.87 -7.32 -11.29
N ALA A 114 -22.65 -6.82 -11.27
CA ALA A 114 -21.52 -7.60 -10.75
C ALA A 114 -21.67 -7.96 -9.25
N GLN A 115 -22.18 -7.02 -8.43
CA GLN A 115 -22.44 -7.28 -7.00
C GLN A 115 -23.45 -8.40 -6.78
N ILE A 116 -24.57 -8.35 -7.51
CA ILE A 116 -25.62 -9.38 -7.39
C ILE A 116 -25.11 -10.74 -7.83
N GLU A 117 -24.41 -10.81 -8.94
CA GLU A 117 -23.93 -12.07 -9.49
C GLU A 117 -22.83 -12.72 -8.60
N LEU A 118 -21.97 -11.90 -8.02
CA LEU A 118 -20.88 -12.40 -7.15
C LEU A 118 -21.27 -12.51 -5.67
N GLY A 119 -22.40 -11.95 -5.28
CA GLY A 119 -22.81 -11.92 -3.88
C GLY A 119 -21.95 -10.99 -3.00
N CYS A 120 -21.23 -10.05 -3.60
CA CYS A 120 -20.34 -9.10 -2.92
C CYS A 120 -21.01 -7.73 -2.82
N GLY A 121 -21.38 -7.30 -1.61
CA GLY A 121 -22.02 -5.99 -1.41
C GLY A 121 -21.04 -4.84 -1.27
N SER A 122 -21.42 -3.65 -1.76
CA SER A 122 -20.73 -2.41 -1.42
C SER A 122 -21.19 -1.88 -0.06
N ILE A 123 -20.21 -1.51 0.77
CA ILE A 123 -20.47 -0.99 2.12
C ILE A 123 -20.50 0.53 2.18
N GLY A 124 -20.16 1.20 1.10
CA GLY A 124 -20.14 2.64 0.99
C GLY A 124 -19.39 3.11 -0.25
N GLY A 125 -19.10 4.37 -0.27
CA GLY A 125 -18.40 5.00 -1.38
C GLY A 125 -18.54 6.51 -1.34
N LYS A 126 -18.12 7.14 -2.43
CA LYS A 126 -18.23 8.59 -2.61
C LYS A 126 -18.39 8.89 -4.10
N ASP A 127 -19.28 9.75 -4.44
CA ASP A 127 -19.49 10.23 -5.80
C ASP A 127 -19.25 11.73 -5.93
N SER A 128 -18.93 12.17 -7.13
CA SER A 128 -18.78 13.57 -7.48
C SER A 128 -19.02 13.79 -8.97
N MET A 129 -19.81 14.81 -9.30
CA MET A 129 -20.10 15.26 -10.67
C MET A 129 -19.45 16.63 -10.91
N SER A 130 -18.15 16.74 -10.59
CA SER A 130 -17.39 18.00 -10.72
C SER A 130 -16.19 17.88 -11.67
N GLY A 131 -16.11 16.79 -12.42
CA GLY A 131 -14.98 16.44 -13.27
C GLY A 131 -14.95 17.15 -14.63
N THR A 132 -15.33 18.41 -14.69
CA THR A 132 -15.23 19.26 -15.88
C THR A 132 -14.34 20.45 -15.57
N PHE A 133 -13.32 20.66 -16.38
CA PHE A 133 -12.46 21.83 -16.34
C PHE A 133 -12.36 22.44 -17.75
N GLU A 134 -12.91 23.63 -17.92
CA GLU A 134 -13.06 24.26 -19.23
C GLU A 134 -13.77 23.32 -20.23
N GLU A 135 -13.05 22.94 -21.31
CA GLU A 135 -13.54 22.04 -22.36
C GLU A 135 -13.18 20.57 -22.11
N ILE A 136 -12.55 20.25 -20.98
CA ILE A 136 -12.08 18.90 -20.67
C ILE A 136 -13.02 18.26 -19.68
N ASP A 137 -13.58 17.12 -20.06
CA ASP A 137 -14.33 16.23 -19.18
C ASP A 137 -13.47 15.02 -18.78
N VAL A 138 -13.55 14.62 -17.53
CA VAL A 138 -12.95 13.35 -17.08
C VAL A 138 -13.63 12.16 -17.74
N PRO A 139 -12.94 11.07 -18.02
CA PRO A 139 -13.59 9.83 -18.40
C PRO A 139 -14.62 9.41 -17.36
N PRO A 140 -15.74 8.77 -17.75
CA PRO A 140 -16.68 8.19 -16.79
C PRO A 140 -15.91 7.28 -15.81
N THR A 141 -15.88 7.63 -14.55
CA THR A 141 -15.03 6.97 -13.56
C THR A 141 -15.88 6.33 -12.46
N LEU A 142 -15.83 5.00 -12.38
CA LEU A 142 -16.19 4.23 -11.21
C LEU A 142 -15.02 3.32 -10.90
N VAL A 143 -14.25 3.65 -9.85
CA VAL A 143 -13.19 2.80 -9.31
C VAL A 143 -13.81 1.89 -8.27
N SER A 144 -13.65 0.59 -8.43
CA SER A 144 -14.01 -0.40 -7.41
C SER A 144 -12.81 -0.71 -6.53
N PHE A 145 -13.01 -0.69 -5.23
CA PHE A 145 -12.07 -1.23 -4.25
C PHE A 145 -12.71 -2.45 -3.60
N ALA A 146 -12.01 -3.58 -3.65
CA ALA A 146 -12.39 -4.80 -2.96
C ALA A 146 -11.51 -4.99 -1.73
N VAL A 147 -12.13 -5.14 -0.57
CA VAL A 147 -11.44 -5.34 0.71
C VAL A 147 -11.77 -6.72 1.26
N SER A 148 -10.76 -7.43 1.72
CA SER A 148 -10.90 -8.75 2.35
C SER A 148 -9.87 -8.93 3.47
N VAL A 149 -9.90 -10.08 4.09
CA VAL A 149 -8.99 -10.46 5.19
C VAL A 149 -8.41 -11.84 4.93
N THR A 150 -7.11 -11.97 5.17
CA THR A 150 -6.38 -13.25 5.08
C THR A 150 -5.32 -13.34 6.17
N ASP A 151 -4.59 -14.45 6.24
CA ASP A 151 -3.39 -14.57 7.08
C ASP A 151 -2.15 -14.17 6.29
N ALA A 152 -1.20 -13.48 6.93
CA ALA A 152 0.05 -13.04 6.32
C ALA A 152 0.83 -14.19 5.64
N ASP A 153 0.76 -15.40 6.21
CA ASP A 153 1.44 -16.58 5.69
C ASP A 153 0.82 -17.14 4.38
N LYS A 154 -0.39 -16.70 4.03
CA LYS A 154 -1.11 -17.10 2.82
C LYS A 154 -0.99 -16.09 1.69
N VAL A 155 -0.33 -14.97 1.95
CA VAL A 155 -0.19 -13.91 0.95
C VAL A 155 0.81 -14.32 -0.13
N VAL A 156 0.40 -14.18 -1.39
CA VAL A 156 1.20 -14.45 -2.59
C VAL A 156 1.54 -13.13 -3.26
N SER A 157 2.77 -12.97 -3.72
CA SER A 157 3.19 -11.79 -4.49
C SER A 157 3.28 -12.07 -5.99
N GLN A 158 3.41 -11.01 -6.78
CA GLN A 158 3.20 -11.07 -8.22
C GLN A 158 4.44 -11.47 -9.04
N GLU A 159 5.65 -11.19 -8.57
CA GLU A 159 6.88 -11.42 -9.32
C GLU A 159 7.18 -12.93 -9.49
N PHE A 160 7.70 -13.34 -10.65
CA PHE A 160 8.23 -14.70 -10.84
C PHE A 160 9.31 -15.03 -9.82
N LYS A 161 9.26 -16.22 -9.26
CA LYS A 161 10.13 -16.65 -8.14
C LYS A 161 11.32 -17.46 -8.59
N LYS A 162 11.18 -18.28 -9.61
CA LYS A 162 12.16 -19.31 -9.98
C LYS A 162 12.17 -19.51 -11.49
N ALA A 163 13.35 -19.69 -12.08
CA ALA A 163 13.45 -20.15 -13.46
C ALA A 163 13.10 -21.64 -13.56
N GLY A 164 12.51 -22.04 -14.69
CA GLY A 164 12.06 -23.40 -14.95
C GLY A 164 10.68 -23.74 -14.41
N SER A 165 9.93 -22.76 -13.88
CA SER A 165 8.56 -22.97 -13.43
C SER A 165 7.59 -22.96 -14.60
N LYS A 166 6.59 -23.86 -14.58
CA LYS A 166 5.45 -23.81 -15.49
C LYS A 166 4.57 -22.61 -15.17
N VAL A 167 4.08 -21.94 -16.20
CA VAL A 167 3.13 -20.82 -16.07
C VAL A 167 1.85 -21.15 -16.82
N ILE A 168 0.73 -21.03 -16.12
CA ILE A 168 -0.60 -21.33 -16.65
C ILE A 168 -1.44 -20.06 -16.79
N LEU A 169 -2.44 -20.12 -17.68
CA LEU A 169 -3.49 -19.13 -17.86
C LEU A 169 -4.83 -19.76 -17.52
N ILE A 170 -5.52 -19.21 -16.54
CA ILE A 170 -6.89 -19.57 -16.22
C ILE A 170 -7.75 -18.35 -16.54
N LYS A 171 -8.81 -18.51 -17.32
CA LYS A 171 -9.67 -17.41 -17.76
C LYS A 171 -11.15 -17.79 -17.72
N PRO A 172 -12.05 -16.83 -17.40
CA PRO A 172 -13.48 -17.05 -17.54
C PRO A 172 -13.92 -16.99 -19.00
N GLU A 173 -15.14 -17.43 -19.23
CA GLU A 173 -15.84 -17.26 -20.51
C GLU A 173 -16.48 -15.86 -20.59
N TYR A 174 -16.62 -15.35 -21.81
CA TYR A 174 -17.30 -14.12 -22.13
C TYR A 174 -18.40 -14.38 -23.15
N ASP A 175 -19.50 -13.68 -23.04
CA ASP A 175 -20.57 -13.74 -24.04
C ASP A 175 -20.25 -12.91 -25.31
N ASP A 176 -21.16 -12.94 -26.29
CA ASP A 176 -21.02 -12.20 -27.56
C ASP A 176 -20.96 -10.67 -27.35
N ASN A 177 -21.55 -10.15 -26.28
CA ASN A 177 -21.52 -8.75 -25.88
C ASN A 177 -20.24 -8.37 -25.11
N LYS A 178 -19.30 -9.32 -24.95
CA LYS A 178 -18.06 -9.13 -24.19
C LYS A 178 -18.27 -8.95 -22.68
N LEU A 179 -19.41 -9.36 -22.16
CA LEU A 179 -19.67 -9.46 -20.74
C LEU A 179 -19.17 -10.80 -20.22
N VAL A 180 -18.58 -10.77 -19.01
CA VAL A 180 -18.09 -11.99 -18.37
C VAL A 180 -19.27 -12.91 -17.99
N ASN A 181 -19.13 -14.19 -18.24
CA ASN A 181 -20.03 -15.20 -17.71
C ASN A 181 -19.71 -15.41 -16.23
N PHE A 182 -20.63 -15.02 -15.35
CA PHE A 182 -20.38 -15.02 -13.90
C PHE A 182 -20.29 -16.42 -13.30
N ASP A 183 -20.93 -17.45 -13.85
CA ASP A 183 -20.77 -18.83 -13.37
C ASP A 183 -19.38 -19.36 -13.70
N SER A 184 -18.90 -19.10 -14.92
CA SER A 184 -17.52 -19.40 -15.30
C SER A 184 -16.52 -18.60 -14.46
N LEU A 185 -16.78 -17.33 -14.18
CA LEU A 185 -15.92 -16.47 -13.35
C LEU A 185 -15.79 -17.01 -11.92
N LYS A 186 -16.90 -17.40 -11.28
CA LYS A 186 -16.88 -18.00 -9.94
C LYS A 186 -16.05 -19.27 -9.92
N ALA A 187 -16.24 -20.14 -10.92
CA ALA A 187 -15.44 -21.37 -11.04
C ALA A 187 -13.93 -21.08 -11.18
N VAL A 188 -13.56 -20.04 -11.93
CA VAL A 188 -12.17 -19.57 -12.03
C VAL A 188 -11.67 -19.06 -10.67
N PHE A 189 -12.44 -18.23 -9.97
CA PHE A 189 -12.08 -17.70 -8.67
C PHE A 189 -11.86 -18.81 -7.65
N GLU A 190 -12.80 -19.73 -7.48
CA GLU A 190 -12.70 -20.89 -6.59
C GLU A 190 -11.48 -21.75 -6.90
N LYS A 191 -11.18 -21.97 -8.19
CA LYS A 191 -10.02 -22.74 -8.61
C LYS A 191 -8.71 -22.06 -8.21
N VAL A 192 -8.56 -20.76 -8.45
CA VAL A 192 -7.35 -19.99 -8.09
C VAL A 192 -7.17 -19.94 -6.59
N GLU A 193 -8.25 -19.69 -5.85
CA GLU A 193 -8.24 -19.72 -4.38
C GLU A 193 -7.77 -21.06 -3.82
N LYS A 194 -8.27 -22.16 -4.41
CA LYS A 194 -7.88 -23.52 -4.03
C LYS A 194 -6.40 -23.77 -4.31
N LEU A 195 -5.90 -23.40 -5.50
CA LEU A 195 -4.49 -23.56 -5.85
C LEU A 195 -3.56 -22.83 -4.89
N ILE A 196 -3.93 -21.59 -4.50
CA ILE A 196 -3.18 -20.80 -3.52
C ILE A 196 -3.26 -21.45 -2.14
N ALA A 197 -4.44 -21.84 -1.68
CA ALA A 197 -4.64 -22.48 -0.37
C ALA A 197 -3.87 -23.80 -0.22
N GLU A 198 -3.69 -24.54 -1.32
CA GLU A 198 -2.93 -25.79 -1.37
C GLU A 198 -1.41 -25.58 -1.52
N GLY A 199 -0.93 -24.30 -1.57
CA GLY A 199 0.49 -23.98 -1.73
C GLY A 199 1.06 -24.32 -3.11
N LYS A 200 0.21 -24.47 -4.13
CA LYS A 200 0.61 -24.81 -5.50
C LYS A 200 1.03 -23.62 -6.35
N VAL A 201 0.87 -22.39 -5.83
CA VAL A 201 1.14 -21.13 -6.51
C VAL A 201 2.38 -20.48 -5.94
N LEU A 202 3.35 -20.17 -6.79
CA LEU A 202 4.53 -19.37 -6.42
C LEU A 202 4.26 -17.86 -6.58
N SER A 203 3.67 -17.49 -7.72
CA SER A 203 3.24 -16.12 -8.01
C SER A 203 1.98 -16.09 -8.85
N CYS A 204 1.19 -15.03 -8.71
CA CYS A 204 -0.08 -14.90 -9.39
C CYS A 204 -0.34 -13.45 -9.80
N TRP A 205 -0.81 -13.25 -11.03
CA TRP A 205 -1.18 -11.96 -11.58
C TRP A 205 -2.62 -11.99 -12.09
N ALA A 206 -3.46 -11.09 -11.62
CA ALA A 206 -4.79 -10.86 -12.20
C ALA A 206 -4.63 -10.07 -13.51
N VAL A 207 -5.08 -10.66 -14.62
CA VAL A 207 -4.98 -10.03 -15.94
C VAL A 207 -5.89 -8.82 -16.01
N SER A 208 -5.35 -7.70 -16.50
CA SER A 208 -6.04 -6.44 -16.63
C SER A 208 -5.93 -5.86 -18.05
N TYR A 209 -5.95 -4.56 -18.17
CA TYR A 209 -5.96 -3.81 -19.43
C TYR A 209 -4.90 -4.26 -20.45
N GLY A 210 -3.67 -4.53 -20.03
CA GLY A 210 -2.57 -4.91 -20.93
C GLY A 210 -2.51 -6.38 -21.32
N GLY A 211 -3.49 -7.19 -20.90
CA GLY A 211 -3.60 -8.61 -21.25
C GLY A 211 -2.51 -9.49 -20.63
N VAL A 212 -2.31 -10.68 -21.22
CA VAL A 212 -1.30 -11.65 -20.79
C VAL A 212 0.12 -11.12 -20.98
N SER A 213 0.36 -10.30 -22.01
CA SER A 213 1.68 -9.73 -22.27
C SER A 213 2.14 -8.78 -21.17
N GLU A 214 1.23 -7.96 -20.63
CA GLU A 214 1.50 -7.11 -19.47
C GLU A 214 1.83 -7.95 -18.23
N ALA A 215 1.01 -8.96 -17.96
CA ALA A 215 1.18 -9.86 -16.83
C ALA A 215 2.59 -10.49 -16.85
N VAL A 216 2.95 -11.17 -17.94
CA VAL A 216 4.26 -11.81 -18.08
C VAL A 216 5.42 -10.84 -17.97
N ALA A 217 5.33 -9.67 -18.61
CA ALA A 217 6.39 -8.67 -18.55
C ALA A 217 6.61 -8.12 -17.13
N LYS A 218 5.53 -7.72 -16.46
CA LYS A 218 5.62 -7.15 -15.11
C LYS A 218 6.00 -8.17 -14.03
N MET A 219 5.52 -9.42 -14.16
CA MET A 219 5.95 -10.51 -13.29
C MET A 219 7.46 -10.79 -13.41
N ALA A 220 8.04 -10.58 -14.59
CA ALA A 220 9.47 -10.81 -14.85
C ALA A 220 10.39 -9.76 -14.19
N PHE A 221 9.94 -8.52 -14.01
CA PHE A 221 10.80 -7.39 -13.61
C PHE A 221 11.42 -7.53 -12.22
N GLY A 222 10.65 -7.97 -11.24
CA GLY A 222 11.02 -7.93 -9.83
C GLY A 222 12.23 -8.77 -9.45
N ASN A 223 12.38 -9.94 -10.07
CA ASN A 223 13.50 -10.85 -9.84
C ASN A 223 14.41 -11.01 -11.06
N LYS A 224 14.14 -10.28 -12.14
CA LYS A 224 14.84 -10.40 -13.43
C LYS A 224 14.83 -11.83 -13.96
N ILE A 225 13.67 -12.47 -13.90
CA ILE A 225 13.42 -13.81 -14.43
C ILE A 225 12.72 -13.66 -15.78
N GLY A 226 13.26 -14.26 -16.82
CA GLY A 226 12.68 -14.22 -18.15
C GLY A 226 11.53 -15.20 -18.33
N PHE A 227 10.98 -15.23 -19.54
CA PHE A 227 9.84 -16.06 -19.88
C PHE A 227 9.93 -16.57 -21.31
N LYS A 228 9.54 -17.83 -21.51
CA LYS A 228 9.43 -18.43 -22.84
C LYS A 228 8.02 -18.95 -23.03
N PHE A 229 7.32 -18.40 -24.03
CA PHE A 229 6.06 -18.97 -24.48
C PHE A 229 6.29 -20.33 -25.11
N THR A 230 5.55 -21.35 -24.67
CA THR A 230 5.55 -22.71 -25.23
C THR A 230 4.26 -23.00 -25.96
N ASP A 231 3.24 -22.17 -25.81
CA ASP A 231 1.97 -22.21 -26.51
C ASP A 231 1.84 -21.02 -27.48
N LYS A 232 1.10 -21.22 -28.56
CA LYS A 232 0.82 -20.18 -29.55
C LYS A 232 -0.42 -19.39 -29.12
N LEU A 233 -0.18 -18.20 -28.55
CA LEU A 233 -1.25 -17.28 -28.29
C LEU A 233 -1.44 -16.35 -29.49
N THR A 234 -2.69 -16.05 -29.80
CA THR A 234 -3.04 -15.02 -30.79
C THR A 234 -2.71 -13.63 -30.27
N ALA A 235 -2.61 -12.64 -31.14
CA ALA A 235 -2.43 -11.24 -30.72
C ALA A 235 -3.59 -10.78 -29.81
N GLU A 236 -4.81 -11.27 -30.07
CA GLU A 236 -5.96 -10.98 -29.22
C GLU A 236 -5.78 -11.55 -27.81
N GLU A 237 -5.33 -12.80 -27.67
CA GLU A 237 -5.09 -13.41 -26.36
C GLU A 237 -3.93 -12.73 -25.59
N LEU A 238 -2.91 -12.25 -26.31
CA LEU A 238 -1.75 -11.58 -25.71
C LEU A 238 -2.06 -10.19 -25.18
N TYR A 239 -2.83 -9.39 -25.95
CA TYR A 239 -2.93 -7.95 -25.71
C TYR A 239 -4.32 -7.48 -25.28
N ARG A 240 -5.34 -8.33 -25.39
CA ARG A 240 -6.68 -7.95 -24.98
C ARG A 240 -6.85 -8.01 -23.48
N ALA A 241 -7.53 -7.01 -22.92
CA ALA A 241 -8.01 -7.06 -21.56
C ALA A 241 -8.87 -8.31 -21.31
N CYS A 242 -8.60 -9.02 -20.22
CA CYS A 242 -9.33 -10.21 -19.82
C CYS A 242 -9.54 -10.20 -18.30
N TYR A 243 -10.44 -9.35 -17.85
CA TYR A 243 -10.73 -9.18 -16.42
C TYR A 243 -11.28 -10.48 -15.83
N GLY A 244 -10.74 -10.90 -14.68
CA GLY A 244 -11.07 -12.16 -14.03
C GLY A 244 -10.20 -13.35 -14.50
N ALA A 245 -9.27 -13.13 -15.43
CA ALA A 245 -8.27 -14.13 -15.78
C ALA A 245 -7.01 -13.98 -14.91
N PHE A 246 -6.22 -15.07 -14.80
CA PHE A 246 -5.01 -15.14 -14.00
C PHE A 246 -3.86 -15.78 -14.76
N VAL A 247 -2.68 -15.17 -14.66
CA VAL A 247 -1.40 -15.77 -15.02
C VAL A 247 -0.74 -16.25 -13.74
N ILE A 248 -0.42 -17.54 -13.67
CA ILE A 248 0.00 -18.21 -12.43
C ILE A 248 1.29 -18.98 -12.67
N GLU A 249 2.31 -18.68 -11.87
CA GLU A 249 3.52 -19.49 -11.76
C GLU A 249 3.27 -20.63 -10.77
N LEU A 250 3.44 -21.87 -11.22
CA LEU A 250 3.20 -23.06 -10.39
C LEU A 250 4.45 -23.48 -9.59
N ALA A 251 4.21 -24.04 -8.43
CA ALA A 251 5.24 -24.71 -7.65
C ALA A 251 5.76 -25.97 -8.37
N GLU A 252 6.97 -26.38 -8.02
CA GLU A 252 7.62 -27.55 -8.61
C GLU A 252 6.81 -28.84 -8.37
N GLY A 253 6.68 -29.66 -9.41
CA GLY A 253 5.98 -30.95 -9.34
C GLY A 253 4.45 -30.85 -9.34
N VAL A 254 3.88 -29.68 -9.52
CA VAL A 254 2.43 -29.52 -9.67
C VAL A 254 1.98 -29.97 -11.05
N ASP A 255 1.12 -30.99 -11.08
CA ASP A 255 0.40 -31.38 -12.29
C ASP A 255 -0.85 -30.53 -12.46
N THR A 256 -1.19 -30.24 -13.71
CA THR A 256 -2.30 -29.35 -14.03
C THR A 256 -2.94 -29.75 -15.37
N ASP A 257 -4.26 -29.68 -15.42
CA ASP A 257 -5.06 -29.76 -16.64
C ASP A 257 -5.28 -28.40 -17.30
N GLU A 258 -4.77 -27.33 -16.65
CA GLU A 258 -4.91 -25.97 -17.13
C GLU A 258 -3.95 -25.67 -18.29
N ARG A 259 -4.32 -24.68 -19.10
CA ARG A 259 -3.52 -24.26 -20.25
C ARG A 259 -2.16 -23.72 -19.81
N VAL A 260 -1.09 -24.49 -20.07
CA VAL A 260 0.29 -24.02 -19.86
C VAL A 260 0.65 -23.11 -21.02
N ILE A 261 0.91 -21.84 -20.73
CA ILE A 261 1.28 -20.82 -21.73
C ILE A 261 2.79 -20.69 -21.93
N GLY A 262 3.59 -21.18 -20.98
CA GLY A 262 5.03 -21.10 -21.06
C GLY A 262 5.74 -21.50 -19.79
N GLU A 263 7.02 -21.19 -19.77
CA GLU A 263 7.92 -21.44 -18.63
C GLU A 263 8.80 -20.24 -18.33
N THR A 264 9.14 -20.05 -17.07
CA THR A 264 10.10 -19.04 -16.63
C THR A 264 11.53 -19.46 -17.00
N THR A 265 12.42 -18.47 -17.27
CA THR A 265 13.80 -18.74 -17.73
C THR A 265 14.81 -17.90 -16.96
N GLU A 266 16.09 -18.34 -16.92
CA GLU A 266 17.17 -17.56 -16.36
C GLU A 266 17.54 -16.34 -17.21
N SER A 267 17.37 -16.45 -18.53
CA SER A 267 17.65 -15.38 -19.49
C SER A 267 16.60 -14.29 -19.37
N TYR A 268 17.01 -13.04 -19.05
CA TYR A 268 16.08 -11.92 -18.85
C TYR A 268 15.52 -11.38 -20.16
N GLU A 269 14.72 -12.22 -20.79
CA GLU A 269 14.09 -12.01 -22.11
C GLU A 269 12.70 -12.67 -22.13
N ILE A 270 11.81 -12.14 -22.97
CA ILE A 270 10.59 -12.85 -23.36
C ILE A 270 10.83 -13.48 -24.73
N LYS A 271 10.66 -14.78 -24.82
CA LYS A 271 10.86 -15.56 -26.05
C LYS A 271 9.58 -16.23 -26.51
N SER A 272 9.40 -16.30 -27.82
CA SER A 272 8.50 -17.21 -28.50
C SER A 272 9.22 -17.80 -29.72
N ASP A 273 8.58 -18.69 -30.44
CA ASP A 273 9.17 -19.27 -31.66
C ASP A 273 9.63 -18.20 -32.69
N ASN A 274 8.97 -17.04 -32.71
CA ASN A 274 9.11 -16.04 -33.77
C ASN A 274 9.83 -14.77 -33.32
N TYR A 275 10.01 -14.54 -32.00
CA TYR A 275 10.61 -13.31 -31.50
C TYR A 275 11.31 -13.49 -30.16
N THR A 276 12.24 -12.57 -29.91
CA THR A 276 12.87 -12.40 -28.60
C THR A 276 12.84 -10.93 -28.25
N ILE A 277 12.36 -10.61 -27.05
CA ILE A 277 12.25 -9.23 -26.52
C ILE A 277 13.13 -9.13 -25.29
N SER A 278 14.06 -8.17 -25.30
CA SER A 278 14.84 -7.83 -24.10
C SER A 278 13.95 -7.20 -23.05
N LEU A 279 13.90 -7.77 -21.85
CA LEU A 279 13.16 -7.22 -20.72
C LEU A 279 13.80 -5.96 -20.15
N ASP A 280 15.13 -5.77 -20.25
CA ASP A 280 15.77 -4.51 -19.88
C ASP A 280 15.24 -3.34 -20.75
N LYS A 281 15.13 -3.55 -22.07
CA LYS A 281 14.58 -2.54 -22.97
C LYS A 281 13.10 -2.26 -22.67
N LEU A 282 12.31 -3.31 -22.45
CA LEU A 282 10.89 -3.19 -22.17
C LEU A 282 10.63 -2.45 -20.85
N GLN A 283 11.40 -2.78 -19.82
CA GLN A 283 11.34 -2.12 -18.51
C GLN A 283 11.72 -0.64 -18.62
N THR A 284 12.80 -0.32 -19.33
CA THR A 284 13.23 1.07 -19.57
C THR A 284 12.16 1.89 -20.28
N LEU A 285 11.49 1.32 -21.29
CA LEU A 285 10.40 2.00 -22.00
C LEU A 285 9.19 2.23 -21.09
N TRP A 286 8.86 1.26 -20.24
CA TRP A 286 7.75 1.38 -19.31
C TRP A 286 8.02 2.42 -18.22
N GLU A 287 9.19 2.38 -17.59
CA GLU A 287 9.59 3.32 -16.53
C GLU A 287 9.77 4.74 -17.06
N GLY A 288 10.31 4.88 -18.27
CA GLY A 288 10.64 6.17 -18.87
C GLY A 288 9.44 6.96 -19.43
N LYS A 289 8.25 6.37 -19.50
CA LYS A 289 7.09 7.02 -20.14
C LYS A 289 6.72 8.37 -19.52
N LEU A 290 6.82 8.51 -18.23
CA LEU A 290 6.49 9.73 -17.49
C LEU A 290 7.73 10.59 -17.14
N GLU A 291 8.93 10.16 -17.50
CA GLU A 291 10.19 10.85 -17.15
C GLU A 291 10.20 12.33 -17.52
N PRO A 292 9.68 12.76 -18.71
CA PRO A 292 9.65 14.17 -19.06
C PRO A 292 8.74 15.04 -18.19
N VAL A 293 7.73 14.45 -17.54
CA VAL A 293 6.72 15.16 -16.74
C VAL A 293 6.98 14.98 -15.24
N TYR A 294 7.40 13.79 -14.86
CA TYR A 294 7.70 13.41 -13.49
C TYR A 294 8.99 12.60 -13.43
N PRO A 295 10.16 13.28 -13.39
CA PRO A 295 11.45 12.61 -13.44
C PRO A 295 11.67 11.66 -12.26
N VAL A 296 12.05 10.44 -12.54
CA VAL A 296 12.50 9.47 -11.53
C VAL A 296 13.98 9.64 -11.23
N HIS A 297 14.76 10.06 -12.23
CA HIS A 297 16.20 10.29 -12.12
C HIS A 297 16.49 11.76 -11.86
N VAL A 298 17.06 12.05 -10.73
CA VAL A 298 17.53 13.39 -10.38
C VAL A 298 18.94 13.56 -10.96
N LYS A 299 19.24 14.76 -11.50
CA LYS A 299 20.63 15.07 -11.90
C LYS A 299 21.52 14.88 -10.67
N GLU A 300 22.60 14.11 -10.83
CA GLU A 300 23.60 14.00 -9.77
C GLU A 300 24.09 15.41 -9.42
N PRO A 301 24.15 15.74 -8.11
CA PRO A 301 24.71 17.03 -7.70
C PRO A 301 26.17 17.13 -8.17
N ALA A 302 26.61 18.33 -8.53
CA ALA A 302 27.99 18.59 -8.98
C ALA A 302 29.02 18.16 -7.93
N GLU A 303 28.65 18.24 -6.66
CA GLU A 303 29.45 17.76 -5.54
C GLU A 303 28.73 16.58 -4.88
N LYS A 304 29.41 15.46 -4.73
CA LYS A 304 28.88 14.33 -3.99
C LYS A 304 28.73 14.72 -2.53
N PRO A 305 27.54 14.54 -1.92
CA PRO A 305 27.36 14.83 -0.50
C PRO A 305 28.33 13.97 0.32
N GLU A 306 28.92 14.60 1.34
CA GLU A 306 29.83 13.93 2.26
C GLU A 306 29.05 12.83 3.01
N LYS A 307 29.59 11.61 2.99
CA LYS A 307 28.95 10.47 3.69
C LYS A 307 29.53 10.38 5.09
N TYR A 308 28.72 10.75 6.06
CA TYR A 308 29.05 10.54 7.46
C TYR A 308 28.64 9.14 7.89
N SER A 309 29.56 8.41 8.49
CA SER A 309 29.27 7.13 9.14
C SER A 309 29.95 7.11 10.51
N TYR A 310 29.21 6.66 11.49
CA TYR A 310 29.73 6.44 12.83
C TYR A 310 29.52 4.97 13.23
N LYS A 311 30.58 4.34 13.66
CA LYS A 311 30.54 3.01 14.25
C LYS A 311 31.18 3.09 15.64
N ALA A 312 30.37 2.90 16.67
CA ALA A 312 30.86 2.87 18.02
C ALA A 312 31.74 1.61 18.25
N ASP A 313 32.96 1.78 18.77
CA ASP A 313 33.84 0.68 19.15
C ASP A 313 33.29 -0.08 20.37
N LYS A 314 32.55 0.61 21.23
CA LYS A 314 31.96 0.04 22.44
C LYS A 314 30.54 0.60 22.62
N ARG A 315 29.63 -0.25 23.06
CA ARG A 315 28.37 0.23 23.64
C ARG A 315 28.67 0.75 25.03
N VAL A 316 28.49 2.05 25.24
CA VAL A 316 28.64 2.68 26.55
C VAL A 316 27.35 2.37 27.32
N ALA A 317 27.52 1.79 28.52
CA ALA A 317 26.39 1.61 29.43
C ALA A 317 26.02 2.98 30.07
N PRO A 318 24.73 3.27 30.29
CA PRO A 318 24.32 4.50 30.94
C PRO A 318 24.87 4.55 32.39
N ALA A 319 25.14 5.77 32.87
CA ALA A 319 25.63 5.99 34.24
C ALA A 319 24.64 5.46 35.28
N ILE A 320 23.34 5.67 35.04
CA ILE A 320 22.25 5.17 35.88
C ILE A 320 21.63 3.93 35.22
N LYS A 321 21.82 2.78 35.83
CA LYS A 321 21.28 1.52 35.34
C LYS A 321 19.89 1.28 35.91
N VAL A 322 18.90 1.12 35.05
CA VAL A 322 17.54 0.76 35.39
C VAL A 322 17.16 -0.52 34.65
N ALA A 323 16.39 -1.39 35.29
CA ALA A 323 15.97 -2.65 34.67
C ALA A 323 15.04 -2.41 33.48
N LYS A 324 14.17 -1.42 33.57
CA LYS A 324 13.21 -1.04 32.54
C LYS A 324 13.15 0.49 32.49
N PRO A 325 13.73 1.14 31.45
CA PRO A 325 13.70 2.60 31.37
C PRO A 325 12.28 3.12 31.17
N LYS A 326 11.95 4.20 31.87
CA LYS A 326 10.70 4.93 31.67
C LYS A 326 10.84 6.01 30.62
N VAL A 327 9.88 6.08 29.73
CA VAL A 327 9.81 7.06 28.63
C VAL A 327 8.57 7.91 28.81
N LEU A 328 8.76 9.19 29.10
CA LEU A 328 7.68 10.15 29.13
C LEU A 328 7.37 10.64 27.73
N ILE A 329 6.11 10.52 27.32
CA ILE A 329 5.60 10.95 26.01
C ILE A 329 4.52 12.00 26.26
N PRO A 330 4.88 13.31 26.28
CA PRO A 330 3.90 14.37 26.46
C PRO A 330 3.07 14.56 25.20
N VAL A 331 1.76 14.68 25.40
CA VAL A 331 0.76 14.89 24.34
C VAL A 331 0.22 16.31 24.48
N PHE A 332 0.47 17.11 23.47
CA PHE A 332 0.00 18.49 23.36
C PHE A 332 -1.22 18.56 22.41
N PRO A 333 -2.03 19.61 22.45
CA PRO A 333 -3.07 19.81 21.45
C PRO A 333 -2.51 19.72 20.03
N GLY A 334 -3.05 18.81 19.21
CA GLY A 334 -2.56 18.53 17.86
C GLY A 334 -1.40 17.53 17.78
N THR A 335 -0.94 16.95 18.89
CA THR A 335 -0.03 15.79 18.86
C THR A 335 -0.73 14.60 18.22
N ASN A 336 0.06 13.82 17.48
CA ASN A 336 -0.42 12.69 16.73
C ASN A 336 0.59 11.57 16.75
N CYS A 337 0.57 10.44 16.82
CA CYS A 337 1.62 9.39 16.89
C CYS A 337 2.08 9.01 18.30
N GLU A 338 1.43 9.44 19.36
CA GLU A 338 1.80 9.09 20.75
C GLU A 338 1.68 7.59 21.01
N TYR A 339 0.66 6.94 20.48
CA TYR A 339 0.47 5.48 20.63
C TYR A 339 1.50 4.67 19.85
N ASP A 340 1.82 5.08 18.62
CA ASP A 340 2.86 4.41 17.81
C ASP A 340 4.24 4.58 18.44
N THR A 341 4.50 5.76 18.99
CA THR A 341 5.71 6.07 19.75
C THR A 341 5.82 5.19 20.99
N ALA A 342 4.77 5.12 21.80
CA ALA A 342 4.73 4.27 22.99
C ALA A 342 5.00 2.81 22.64
N ARG A 343 4.32 2.28 21.64
CA ARG A 343 4.50 0.92 21.15
C ARG A 343 5.94 0.63 20.71
N ALA A 344 6.61 1.58 20.05
CA ALA A 344 7.99 1.42 19.62
C ALA A 344 8.94 1.28 20.81
N PHE A 345 8.78 2.09 21.84
CA PHE A 345 9.55 2.01 23.07
C PHE A 345 9.25 0.74 23.89
N GLU A 346 7.99 0.34 23.99
CA GLU A 346 7.59 -0.92 24.66
C GLU A 346 8.20 -2.14 23.96
N LYS A 347 8.20 -2.17 22.62
CA LYS A 347 8.88 -3.22 21.85
C LYS A 347 10.39 -3.28 22.10
N ALA A 348 11.00 -2.14 22.40
CA ALA A 348 12.41 -2.05 22.77
C ALA A 348 12.68 -2.39 24.25
N GLY A 349 11.64 -2.69 25.04
CA GLY A 349 11.75 -3.10 26.43
C GLY A 349 11.61 -1.98 27.45
N ALA A 350 11.20 -0.78 27.04
CA ALA A 350 10.93 0.33 27.94
C ALA A 350 9.50 0.32 28.51
N GLU A 351 9.23 1.20 29.46
CA GLU A 351 7.90 1.51 29.98
C GLU A 351 7.48 2.90 29.47
N ALA A 352 6.47 2.94 28.61
CA ALA A 352 5.98 4.18 28.05
C ALA A 352 4.89 4.80 28.92
N ASP A 353 4.99 6.11 29.19
CA ASP A 353 4.03 6.89 29.95
C ASP A 353 3.51 8.05 29.07
N ILE A 354 2.33 7.86 28.50
CA ILE A 354 1.65 8.88 27.70
C ILE A 354 1.00 9.88 28.65
N PHE A 355 1.40 11.14 28.57
CA PHE A 355 0.93 12.21 29.45
C PHE A 355 0.26 13.33 28.67
N VAL A 356 -1.05 13.50 28.83
CA VAL A 356 -1.83 14.55 28.18
C VAL A 356 -1.67 15.89 28.90
N VAL A 357 -1.14 16.90 28.22
CA VAL A 357 -1.06 18.28 28.69
C VAL A 357 -2.42 18.94 28.54
N ARG A 358 -3.02 19.32 29.66
CA ARG A 358 -4.31 19.99 29.70
C ARG A 358 -4.12 21.50 29.63
N ASN A 359 -4.78 22.17 28.68
CA ASN A 359 -4.58 23.59 28.39
C ASN A 359 -5.88 24.44 28.34
N LEU A 360 -7.01 23.84 28.76
CA LEU A 360 -8.30 24.53 28.66
C LEU A 360 -8.47 25.66 29.71
N THR A 361 -7.75 25.60 30.81
CA THR A 361 -7.77 26.63 31.88
C THR A 361 -6.37 26.88 32.42
N GLU A 362 -6.15 28.05 33.00
CA GLU A 362 -4.88 28.38 33.66
C GLU A 362 -4.53 27.39 34.77
N GLN A 363 -5.52 26.93 35.54
CA GLN A 363 -5.32 25.96 36.58
C GLN A 363 -4.89 24.60 35.98
N ALA A 364 -5.50 24.17 34.88
CA ALA A 364 -5.13 22.91 34.21
C ALA A 364 -3.69 22.97 33.65
N ILE A 365 -3.24 24.12 33.16
CA ILE A 365 -1.85 24.34 32.75
C ILE A 365 -0.90 24.16 33.92
N LYS A 366 -1.18 24.84 35.08
CA LYS A 366 -0.36 24.72 36.29
C LYS A 366 -0.27 23.27 36.78
N GLU A 367 -1.38 22.57 36.84
CA GLU A 367 -1.42 21.17 37.23
C GLU A 367 -0.63 20.30 36.25
N SER A 368 -0.70 20.57 34.93
CA SER A 368 0.07 19.87 33.92
C SER A 368 1.57 20.11 34.07
N VAL A 369 2.00 21.33 34.40
CA VAL A 369 3.41 21.64 34.68
C VAL A 369 3.90 20.86 35.89
N ASP A 370 3.11 20.87 37.01
CA ASP A 370 3.47 20.19 38.26
C ASP A 370 3.63 18.66 38.02
N ALA A 371 2.66 18.06 37.30
CA ALA A 371 2.67 16.66 37.00
C ALA A 371 3.81 16.28 36.05
N MET A 372 4.06 17.11 35.05
CA MET A 372 5.11 16.85 34.04
C MET A 372 6.50 16.97 34.67
N GLU A 373 6.76 17.97 35.53
CA GLU A 373 8.01 18.05 36.25
C GLU A 373 8.31 16.76 37.05
N LYS A 374 7.33 16.26 37.78
CA LYS A 374 7.46 14.99 38.53
C LYS A 374 7.79 13.84 37.59
N LYS A 375 7.05 13.70 36.47
CA LYS A 375 7.24 12.64 35.51
C LYS A 375 8.62 12.72 34.83
N ILE A 376 9.11 13.90 34.49
CA ILE A 376 10.49 14.09 33.96
C ILE A 376 11.53 13.57 34.97
N LYS A 377 11.36 13.90 36.26
CA LYS A 377 12.27 13.44 37.30
C LYS A 377 12.29 11.90 37.50
N GLU A 378 11.18 11.24 37.18
CA GLU A 378 11.03 9.79 37.28
C GLU A 378 11.46 9.04 36.01
N SER A 379 11.60 9.74 34.88
CA SER A 379 11.87 9.15 33.55
C SER A 379 13.37 9.18 33.20
N GLN A 380 13.78 8.28 32.32
CA GLN A 380 15.12 8.25 31.73
C GLN A 380 15.13 8.85 30.33
N ILE A 381 13.96 8.90 29.68
CA ILE A 381 13.82 9.43 28.33
C ILE A 381 12.59 10.33 28.29
N VAL A 382 12.72 11.49 27.63
CA VAL A 382 11.59 12.33 27.23
C VAL A 382 11.48 12.28 25.71
N MET A 383 10.33 11.84 25.21
CA MET A 383 10.07 11.69 23.79
C MET A 383 8.97 12.65 23.33
N LEU A 384 9.31 13.58 22.45
CA LEU A 384 8.36 14.51 21.83
C LEU A 384 7.87 13.93 20.51
N PRO A 385 6.60 13.50 20.41
CA PRO A 385 6.08 12.91 19.19
C PRO A 385 5.82 13.92 18.08
N GLY A 386 5.44 13.40 16.91
CA GLY A 386 5.02 14.19 15.78
C GLY A 386 3.59 14.72 15.90
N GLY A 387 3.15 15.40 14.89
CA GLY A 387 1.83 16.02 14.77
C GLY A 387 1.93 17.49 14.40
N PHE A 388 0.91 18.27 14.81
CA PHE A 388 0.76 19.68 14.52
C PHE A 388 0.35 20.43 15.81
N SER A 389 1.26 20.51 16.78
CA SER A 389 0.95 21.09 18.08
C SER A 389 0.54 22.57 17.98
N GLY A 390 -0.67 22.87 18.49
CA GLY A 390 -1.24 24.20 18.42
C GLY A 390 -1.81 24.60 17.07
N GLY A 391 -1.88 23.68 16.10
CA GLY A 391 -2.31 23.92 14.74
C GLY A 391 -1.17 24.09 13.74
N ASP A 392 -1.51 24.16 12.46
CA ASP A 392 -0.56 24.32 11.36
C ASP A 392 -0.24 25.81 11.15
N GLU A 393 0.73 26.30 11.91
CA GLU A 393 1.10 27.72 11.86
C GLU A 393 2.21 27.99 10.82
N PRO A 394 2.06 29.07 10.00
CA PRO A 394 3.03 29.41 8.95
C PRO A 394 4.46 29.64 9.44
N ASP A 395 4.63 30.17 10.66
CA ASP A 395 5.94 30.52 11.24
C ASP A 395 6.65 29.35 11.94
N GLY A 396 6.18 28.16 11.69
CA GLY A 396 6.80 26.94 12.18
C GLY A 396 6.11 26.31 13.36
N SER A 397 5.90 25.04 13.19
CA SER A 397 5.33 24.13 14.16
C SER A 397 6.20 24.03 15.42
N GLY A 398 5.62 23.51 16.48
CA GLY A 398 6.31 23.26 17.74
C GLY A 398 6.34 24.45 18.71
N LYS A 399 5.80 25.64 18.38
CA LYS A 399 5.78 26.79 19.24
C LYS A 399 5.08 26.54 20.59
N PHE A 400 3.97 25.82 20.57
CA PHE A 400 3.25 25.47 21.78
C PHE A 400 4.09 24.59 22.70
N ILE A 401 4.74 23.57 22.13
CA ILE A 401 5.66 22.70 22.89
C ILE A 401 6.81 23.51 23.48
N VAL A 402 7.44 24.36 22.67
CA VAL A 402 8.55 25.23 23.09
C VAL A 402 8.12 26.16 24.23
N SER A 403 6.98 26.85 24.08
CA SER A 403 6.48 27.75 25.09
C SER A 403 6.20 27.02 26.41
N PHE A 404 5.63 25.86 26.36
CA PHE A 404 5.36 25.03 27.54
C PHE A 404 6.64 24.54 28.21
N LEU A 405 7.61 24.03 27.46
CA LEU A 405 8.88 23.52 27.99
C LEU A 405 9.83 24.60 28.48
N ARG A 406 9.66 25.86 28.03
CA ARG A 406 10.38 27.04 28.57
C ARG A 406 9.90 27.48 29.95
N ASN A 407 8.89 26.83 30.52
CA ASN A 407 8.60 27.00 31.93
C ASN A 407 9.86 26.71 32.77
N PRO A 408 10.35 27.58 33.65
CA PRO A 408 11.62 27.41 34.38
C PRO A 408 11.73 26.03 35.07
N ARG A 409 10.66 25.57 35.69
CA ARG A 409 10.63 24.29 36.42
C ARG A 409 10.84 23.08 35.47
N LEU A 410 10.22 23.13 34.29
CA LEU A 410 10.37 22.07 33.29
C LEU A 410 11.77 22.13 32.64
N THR A 411 12.25 23.35 32.35
CA THR A 411 13.61 23.56 31.85
C THR A 411 14.66 22.99 32.81
N ASP A 412 14.53 23.29 34.11
CA ASP A 412 15.45 22.76 35.15
C ASP A 412 15.38 21.23 35.24
N ALA A 413 14.17 20.65 35.18
CA ALA A 413 14.00 19.21 35.21
C ALA A 413 14.59 18.51 33.98
N ILE A 414 14.48 19.12 32.79
CA ILE A 414 15.09 18.61 31.55
C ILE A 414 16.61 18.74 31.62
N HIS A 415 17.14 19.86 32.11
CA HIS A 415 18.58 20.01 32.28
C HIS A 415 19.14 18.99 33.28
N ASP A 416 18.44 18.74 34.38
CA ASP A 416 18.80 17.69 35.33
C ASP A 416 18.80 16.30 34.64
N LEU A 417 17.76 15.98 33.86
CA LEU A 417 17.70 14.76 33.11
C LEU A 417 18.92 14.57 32.20
N LEU A 418 19.25 15.59 31.40
CA LEU A 418 20.29 15.49 30.37
C LEU A 418 21.71 15.60 30.91
N LYS A 419 21.95 16.49 31.93
CA LYS A 419 23.29 16.79 32.41
C LYS A 419 23.72 15.96 33.61
N ASN A 420 22.79 15.63 34.51
CA ASN A 420 23.11 14.99 35.78
C ASN A 420 22.72 13.52 35.82
N ARG A 421 21.66 13.15 35.13
CA ARG A 421 21.11 11.77 35.16
C ARG A 421 21.43 10.93 33.94
N ASP A 422 22.24 11.45 33.00
CA ASP A 422 22.61 10.78 31.74
C ASP A 422 21.37 10.27 30.95
N GLY A 423 20.29 11.06 31.02
CA GLY A 423 19.06 10.76 30.31
C GLY A 423 19.07 11.23 28.87
N LEU A 424 18.02 10.90 28.15
CA LEU A 424 17.89 11.18 26.71
C LEU A 424 16.66 12.04 26.43
N MET A 425 16.74 12.83 25.37
CA MET A 425 15.61 13.52 24.78
C MET A 425 15.57 13.24 23.28
N LEU A 426 14.40 12.87 22.77
CA LEU A 426 14.18 12.58 21.35
C LEU A 426 12.98 13.39 20.87
N GLY A 427 13.08 13.98 19.67
CA GLY A 427 11.97 14.65 19.00
C GLY A 427 11.83 14.14 17.57
N ILE A 428 10.60 13.86 17.16
CA ILE A 428 10.29 13.44 15.80
C ILE A 428 9.35 14.46 15.15
N CYS A 429 9.63 14.87 13.91
CA CYS A 429 8.82 15.77 13.10
C CYS A 429 8.50 17.07 13.89
N ASN A 430 7.27 17.25 14.34
CA ASN A 430 6.86 18.40 15.17
C ASN A 430 7.65 18.49 16.50
N GLY A 431 7.93 17.35 17.13
CA GLY A 431 8.80 17.27 18.30
C GLY A 431 10.24 17.67 18.01
N PHE A 432 10.79 17.27 16.83
CA PHE A 432 12.11 17.73 16.39
C PHE A 432 12.13 19.24 16.16
N GLN A 433 11.11 19.80 15.51
CA GLN A 433 10.98 21.23 15.31
C GLN A 433 10.97 22.01 16.64
N ALA A 434 10.38 21.42 17.68
CA ALA A 434 10.41 22.00 19.01
C ALA A 434 11.80 21.95 19.67
N LEU A 435 12.55 20.85 19.45
CA LEU A 435 13.89 20.68 20.04
C LEU A 435 14.94 21.64 19.49
N ILE A 436 14.82 22.07 18.23
CA ILE A 436 15.79 22.97 17.60
C ILE A 436 15.48 24.47 17.83
N LYS A 437 14.38 24.78 18.47
CA LYS A 437 13.97 26.16 18.86
C LYS A 437 14.23 26.43 20.33
#